data_c429193088fc57a789ce9e10180087ec
#
_entry.id   c429193088fc57a789ce9e10180087ec
#
_cell.length_a   1.000
_cell.length_b   1.000
_cell.length_c   1.000
_cell.angle_alpha   90.00
_cell.angle_beta   90.00
_cell.angle_gamma   90.00
#
_symmetry.space_group_name_H-M   'P 1'
#
loop_
_entity.id
_entity.type
_entity.pdbx_description
1 polymer ?
#
loop_
_entity_poly.entity_id
_entity_poly.type
_entity_poly.pdbx_seq_one_letter_code
_entity_poly.pdbx_strand_id
1 'polypeptide(L)'
;MTTNPDPPSKLIRNSTAEFLIFTAQDGGASIEARYEDETIWLTQRLMAELFDVDVRTISEHLGNIFSSGELEREATIRKFRIVRSEGSRQVTRSIDHYNLDAIISVGYRVNSVRATQFRQWATSVLRDFAIRGYVIDRQRMENGTFLGEDFFERLLDEIREIRLSERRFYQKVTDIYATSIDYNKDAPTTKRFFATVQNKLHYAVHGHTAAELITSRARADQPHMGLTSWANSPDGKILRGDVTIGKNYLTREELDDLGRLVNAFLDLAESRARRQIPMTMEDWATRLDAFLDLDDRQILDDAGHISKAQADEHALSEFEKFRIIQDRNYVSDFDRLEQQAAQQPGRDAKQE
;
A
#
# COMPACT_ATOMS: atom_id res chain seq x y z
N MET A 1 36.67 10.63 -22.09
CA MET A 1 35.91 10.39 -20.81
C MET A 1 34.93 11.53 -20.64
N THR A 2 33.74 11.35 -21.12
CA THR A 2 32.65 12.33 -21.05
C THR A 2 31.99 12.20 -19.70
N THR A 3 32.23 13.17 -18.83
CA THR A 3 31.55 13.32 -17.56
C THR A 3 30.09 13.72 -17.83
N ASN A 4 29.19 12.80 -17.55
CA ASN A 4 27.74 13.07 -17.54
C ASN A 4 27.47 14.13 -16.45
N PRO A 5 26.85 15.28 -16.73
CA PRO A 5 26.46 16.22 -15.69
C PRO A 5 25.37 15.59 -14.84
N ASP A 6 25.48 15.73 -13.51
CA ASP A 6 24.44 15.33 -12.57
C ASP A 6 23.07 15.90 -13.02
N PRO A 7 22.00 15.12 -12.97
CA PRO A 7 20.68 15.60 -13.32
C PRO A 7 20.31 16.80 -12.42
N PRO A 8 19.63 17.82 -12.96
CA PRO A 8 19.24 19.00 -12.19
C PRO A 8 18.43 18.58 -10.98
N SER A 9 18.79 19.10 -9.80
CA SER A 9 18.08 18.85 -8.55
C SER A 9 16.60 19.21 -8.76
N LYS A 10 15.72 18.20 -8.74
CA LYS A 10 14.27 18.40 -8.86
C LYS A 10 13.80 19.19 -7.65
N LEU A 11 13.29 20.40 -7.87
CA LEU A 11 12.59 21.18 -6.84
C LEU A 11 11.33 20.40 -6.43
N ILE A 12 11.29 20.00 -5.18
CA ILE A 12 10.17 19.23 -4.64
C ILE A 12 9.10 20.22 -4.15
N ARG A 13 7.89 20.14 -4.70
CA ARG A 13 6.71 20.81 -4.16
C ARG A 13 5.73 19.78 -3.63
N ASN A 14 5.82 19.42 -2.37
CA ASN A 14 4.84 18.58 -1.66
C ASN A 14 4.57 19.19 -0.27
N SER A 15 3.63 18.65 0.50
CA SER A 15 3.27 19.21 1.80
C SER A 15 4.45 19.34 2.77
N THR A 16 5.38 18.40 2.73
CA THR A 16 6.64 18.48 3.49
C THR A 16 7.58 19.50 2.87
N ALA A 17 7.70 19.53 1.55
CA ALA A 17 8.47 20.54 0.84
C ALA A 17 7.76 21.90 0.84
N GLU A 18 6.43 21.95 0.83
CA GLU A 18 5.67 23.18 1.04
C GLU A 18 5.85 23.72 2.46
N PHE A 19 5.96 22.87 3.46
CA PHE A 19 6.38 23.33 4.77
C PHE A 19 7.83 23.84 4.73
N LEU A 20 8.74 23.14 4.09
CA LEU A 20 10.12 23.57 3.90
C LEU A 20 10.24 24.83 3.01
N ILE A 21 9.31 25.03 2.05
CA ILE A 21 9.21 26.17 1.15
C ILE A 21 8.28 27.26 1.71
N PHE A 22 7.24 26.91 2.48
CA PHE A 22 6.32 27.86 3.12
C PHE A 22 7.05 28.81 4.08
N THR A 23 8.14 28.31 4.67
CA THR A 23 9.08 29.20 5.38
C THR A 23 9.77 30.22 4.45
N ALA A 24 9.66 30.07 3.13
CA ALA A 24 10.22 30.98 2.14
C ALA A 24 9.20 32.00 1.60
N GLN A 25 7.90 31.88 1.85
CA GLN A 25 6.89 32.86 1.39
C GLN A 25 6.98 34.21 2.12
N ASP A 26 7.63 34.27 3.28
CA ASP A 26 7.93 35.51 3.98
C ASP A 26 9.22 36.22 3.48
N GLY A 27 9.70 35.92 2.27
CA GLY A 27 10.87 36.57 1.65
C GLY A 27 12.21 35.94 2.06
N GLY A 28 12.23 34.78 2.69
CA GLY A 28 13.44 34.00 2.95
C GLY A 28 13.91 33.20 1.73
N ALA A 29 15.21 32.91 1.66
CA ALA A 29 15.80 32.11 0.59
C ALA A 29 15.15 30.72 0.51
N SER A 30 14.89 30.25 -0.71
CA SER A 30 14.39 28.89 -0.91
C SER A 30 15.40 27.87 -0.39
N ILE A 31 14.95 26.95 0.47
CA ILE A 31 15.80 25.88 1.01
C ILE A 31 15.89 24.79 -0.04
N GLU A 32 17.08 24.54 -0.59
CA GLU A 32 17.33 23.44 -1.50
C GLU A 32 17.39 22.12 -0.71
N ALA A 33 16.26 21.42 -0.65
CA ALA A 33 16.20 20.08 -0.10
C ALA A 33 16.56 19.04 -1.17
N ARG A 34 17.40 18.07 -0.83
CA ARG A 34 17.72 16.95 -1.71
C ARG A 34 16.75 15.80 -1.42
N TYR A 35 16.11 15.27 -2.47
CA TYR A 35 15.29 14.06 -2.38
C TYR A 35 16.04 12.89 -3.02
N GLU A 36 16.31 11.85 -2.23
CA GLU A 36 16.99 10.62 -2.67
C GLU A 36 16.61 9.48 -1.72
N ASP A 37 16.43 8.27 -2.23
CA ASP A 37 16.04 7.06 -1.49
C ASP A 37 14.75 7.28 -0.66
N GLU A 38 13.73 7.84 -1.28
CA GLU A 38 12.40 8.09 -0.69
C GLU A 38 12.40 9.00 0.56
N THR A 39 13.51 9.71 0.83
CA THR A 39 13.62 10.63 1.95
C THR A 39 14.21 11.99 1.55
N ILE A 40 14.07 12.96 2.44
CA ILE A 40 14.59 14.32 2.26
C ILE A 40 15.87 14.45 3.07
N TRP A 41 16.88 15.05 2.46
CA TRP A 41 18.20 15.27 3.05
C TRP A 41 18.49 16.76 3.19
N LEU A 42 18.82 17.22 4.40
CA LEU A 42 19.26 18.58 4.68
C LEU A 42 20.62 18.59 5.38
N THR A 43 21.41 19.64 5.12
CA THR A 43 22.60 19.93 5.93
C THR A 43 22.19 20.59 7.26
N GLN A 44 23.09 20.60 8.25
CA GLN A 44 22.87 21.34 9.50
C GLN A 44 22.58 22.83 9.26
N ARG A 45 23.24 23.42 8.26
CA ARG A 45 23.01 24.81 7.87
C ARG A 45 21.59 25.01 7.33
N LEU A 46 21.13 24.14 6.47
CA LEU A 46 19.76 24.23 5.92
C LEU A 46 18.69 23.99 7.01
N MET A 47 18.97 23.09 7.97
CA MET A 47 18.09 22.92 9.14
C MET A 47 18.07 24.17 10.03
N ALA A 48 19.21 24.84 10.21
CA ALA A 48 19.29 26.09 10.96
C ALA A 48 18.47 27.20 10.29
N GLU A 49 18.57 27.32 8.97
CA GLU A 49 17.73 28.23 8.15
C GLU A 49 16.24 27.84 8.23
N LEU A 50 15.91 26.54 8.17
CA LEU A 50 14.55 26.02 8.28
C LEU A 50 13.88 26.41 9.59
N PHE A 51 14.57 26.18 10.69
CA PHE A 51 14.03 26.40 12.03
C PHE A 51 14.34 27.77 12.61
N ASP A 52 15.02 28.64 11.87
CA ASP A 52 15.43 29.99 12.27
C ASP A 52 16.21 29.97 13.61
N VAL A 53 17.30 29.22 13.62
CA VAL A 53 18.21 29.09 14.77
C VAL A 53 19.66 29.03 14.31
N ASP A 54 20.60 29.12 15.24
CA ASP A 54 22.04 28.95 14.95
C ASP A 54 22.38 27.49 14.62
N VAL A 55 23.35 27.29 13.74
CA VAL A 55 23.87 25.96 13.36
C VAL A 55 24.38 25.18 14.57
N ARG A 56 24.94 25.88 15.57
CA ARG A 56 25.38 25.27 16.82
C ARG A 56 24.24 24.61 17.57
N THR A 57 23.07 25.26 17.64
CA THR A 57 21.86 24.69 18.24
C THR A 57 21.46 23.38 17.56
N ILE A 58 21.49 23.36 16.23
CA ILE A 58 21.21 22.13 15.46
C ILE A 58 22.23 21.04 15.81
N SER A 59 23.54 21.38 15.84
CA SER A 59 24.60 20.44 16.17
C SER A 59 24.44 19.84 17.58
N GLU A 60 24.06 20.66 18.57
CA GLU A 60 23.81 20.22 19.95
C GLU A 60 22.62 19.26 20.02
N HIS A 61 21.51 19.58 19.34
CA HIS A 61 20.34 18.68 19.29
C HIS A 61 20.64 17.36 18.60
N LEU A 62 21.35 17.38 17.47
CA LEU A 62 21.78 16.14 16.78
C LEU A 62 22.72 15.30 17.67
N GLY A 63 23.64 15.95 18.39
CA GLY A 63 24.50 15.27 19.35
C GLY A 63 23.70 14.55 20.43
N ASN A 64 22.68 15.21 20.99
CA ASN A 64 21.79 14.64 21.99
C ASN A 64 20.92 13.49 21.44
N ILE A 65 20.42 13.60 20.20
CA ILE A 65 19.62 12.57 19.53
C ILE A 65 20.44 11.29 19.37
N PHE A 66 21.67 11.40 18.88
CA PHE A 66 22.55 10.24 18.70
C PHE A 66 23.04 9.66 20.02
N SER A 67 23.36 10.51 21.01
CA SER A 67 23.84 10.04 22.32
C SER A 67 22.75 9.35 23.15
N SER A 68 21.48 9.72 22.94
CA SER A 68 20.34 9.07 23.60
C SER A 68 19.91 7.76 22.90
N GLY A 69 20.47 7.43 21.75
CA GLY A 69 20.08 6.27 20.96
C GLY A 69 18.71 6.41 20.26
N GLU A 70 18.17 7.63 20.17
CA GLU A 70 16.89 7.88 19.45
C GLU A 70 17.01 7.59 17.97
N LEU A 71 18.14 7.92 17.37
CA LEU A 71 18.46 7.60 15.98
C LEU A 71 19.87 7.02 15.86
N GLU A 72 20.03 6.05 14.96
CA GLU A 72 21.34 5.51 14.61
C GLU A 72 22.06 6.43 13.63
N ARG A 73 23.32 6.76 13.94
CA ARG A 73 24.11 7.74 13.18
C ARG A 73 24.36 7.29 11.73
N GLU A 74 24.68 6.02 11.54
CA GLU A 74 24.99 5.42 10.23
C GLU A 74 23.76 5.38 9.31
N ALA A 75 22.57 5.16 9.85
CA ALA A 75 21.32 5.16 9.10
C ALA A 75 20.81 6.58 8.80
N THR A 76 21.26 7.57 9.54
CA THR A 76 20.69 8.94 9.53
C THR A 76 21.54 9.93 8.75
N ILE A 77 22.85 9.69 8.60
CA ILE A 77 23.80 10.62 7.98
C ILE A 77 24.34 10.05 6.67
N ARG A 78 24.29 10.87 5.61
CA ARG A 78 24.90 10.54 4.33
C ARG A 78 25.82 11.69 3.87
N LYS A 79 26.95 11.35 3.27
CA LYS A 79 27.87 12.32 2.68
C LYS A 79 27.59 12.51 1.21
N PHE A 80 27.23 13.73 0.83
CA PHE A 80 27.09 14.11 -0.58
C PHE A 80 28.25 14.98 -1.04
N ARG A 81 28.71 14.74 -2.27
CA ARG A 81 29.73 15.56 -2.92
C ARG A 81 29.07 16.78 -3.54
N ILE A 82 29.48 17.96 -3.14
CA ILE A 82 29.01 19.23 -3.70
C ILE A 82 30.20 19.90 -4.39
N VAL A 83 30.02 20.24 -5.68
CA VAL A 83 31.01 21.02 -6.45
C VAL A 83 30.63 22.50 -6.33
N ARG A 84 31.48 23.30 -5.73
CA ARG A 84 31.33 24.77 -5.67
C ARG A 84 32.42 25.44 -6.45
N SER A 85 32.07 26.49 -7.20
CA SER A 85 33.01 27.37 -7.84
C SER A 85 33.50 28.41 -6.83
N GLU A 86 34.80 28.32 -6.45
CA GLU A 86 35.48 29.31 -5.61
C GLU A 86 36.45 30.10 -6.51
N GLY A 87 35.98 31.25 -7.04
CA GLY A 87 36.69 32.00 -8.06
C GLY A 87 36.81 31.22 -9.39
N SER A 88 38.00 30.99 -9.85
CA SER A 88 38.31 30.23 -11.10
C SER A 88 38.47 28.72 -10.87
N ARG A 89 38.34 28.20 -9.64
CA ARG A 89 38.54 26.79 -9.31
C ARG A 89 37.25 26.12 -8.90
N GLN A 90 37.01 24.92 -9.42
CA GLN A 90 35.95 24.03 -8.89
C GLN A 90 36.50 23.24 -7.73
N VAL A 91 35.88 23.40 -6.55
CA VAL A 91 36.24 22.69 -5.32
C VAL A 91 35.14 21.70 -4.99
N THR A 92 35.50 20.42 -4.90
CA THR A 92 34.57 19.37 -4.48
C THR A 92 34.71 19.18 -2.97
N ARG A 93 33.59 19.37 -2.25
CA ARG A 93 33.52 19.12 -0.81
C ARG A 93 32.50 18.02 -0.52
N SER A 94 32.83 17.13 0.40
CA SER A 94 31.90 16.14 0.96
C SER A 94 31.24 16.74 2.18
N ILE A 95 29.89 16.87 2.15
CA ILE A 95 29.11 17.52 3.22
C ILE A 95 28.13 16.51 3.77
N ASP A 96 28.06 16.43 5.12
CA ASP A 96 27.10 15.60 5.81
C ASP A 96 25.69 16.16 5.62
N HIS A 97 24.77 15.29 5.21
CA HIS A 97 23.35 15.54 5.15
C HIS A 97 22.63 14.57 6.09
N TYR A 98 21.54 15.02 6.60
CA TYR A 98 20.70 14.33 7.57
C TYR A 98 19.34 14.04 6.95
N ASN A 99 18.82 12.84 7.17
CA ASN A 99 17.55 12.40 6.60
C ASN A 99 16.34 13.08 7.28
N LEU A 100 15.13 12.76 6.81
CA LEU A 100 13.88 13.32 7.31
C LEU A 100 13.67 13.02 8.81
N ASP A 101 14.09 11.84 9.29
CA ASP A 101 13.94 11.48 10.70
C ASP A 101 14.72 12.43 11.61
N ALA A 102 15.97 12.77 11.22
CA ALA A 102 16.76 13.76 11.95
C ALA A 102 16.13 15.15 11.90
N ILE A 103 15.56 15.56 10.75
CA ILE A 103 14.90 16.87 10.60
C ILE A 103 13.68 16.94 11.55
N ILE A 104 12.89 15.87 11.60
CA ILE A 104 11.73 15.77 12.49
C ILE A 104 12.17 15.82 13.96
N SER A 105 13.12 15.00 14.37
CA SER A 105 13.60 14.92 15.76
C SER A 105 14.19 16.25 16.24
N VAL A 106 14.92 16.96 15.37
CA VAL A 106 15.42 18.31 15.66
C VAL A 106 14.26 19.31 15.78
N GLY A 107 13.29 19.28 14.87
CA GLY A 107 12.14 20.19 14.87
C GLY A 107 11.28 20.10 16.13
N TYR A 108 11.21 18.94 16.76
CA TYR A 108 10.53 18.75 18.03
C TYR A 108 11.33 19.32 19.23
N ARG A 109 12.64 19.47 19.12
CA ARG A 109 13.53 19.93 20.21
C ARG A 109 13.86 21.40 20.17
N VAL A 110 13.89 21.98 18.97
CA VAL A 110 14.22 23.40 18.77
C VAL A 110 13.14 24.31 19.32
N ASN A 111 13.54 25.38 20.00
CA ASN A 111 12.65 26.41 20.52
C ASN A 111 12.69 27.66 19.64
N SER A 112 11.84 27.68 18.61
CA SER A 112 11.63 28.85 17.73
C SER A 112 10.18 28.93 17.25
N VAL A 113 9.80 30.07 16.67
CA VAL A 113 8.46 30.24 16.05
C VAL A 113 8.26 29.26 14.91
N ARG A 114 9.28 29.09 14.05
CA ARG A 114 9.23 28.15 12.93
C ARG A 114 9.15 26.70 13.38
N ALA A 115 9.89 26.30 14.41
CA ALA A 115 9.76 24.97 14.98
C ALA A 115 8.37 24.73 15.61
N THR A 116 7.74 25.78 16.15
CA THR A 116 6.36 25.70 16.65
C THR A 116 5.37 25.48 15.50
N GLN A 117 5.51 26.21 14.40
CA GLN A 117 4.70 26.00 13.18
C GLN A 117 4.90 24.59 12.61
N PHE A 118 6.13 24.10 12.59
CA PHE A 118 6.43 22.71 12.19
C PHE A 118 5.68 21.70 13.05
N ARG A 119 5.75 21.83 14.39
CA ARG A 119 5.03 20.92 15.29
C ARG A 119 3.51 20.99 15.11
N GLN A 120 2.95 22.18 14.87
CA GLN A 120 1.52 22.33 14.58
C GLN A 120 1.12 21.60 13.29
N TRP A 121 1.91 21.75 12.23
CA TRP A 121 1.73 21.03 10.97
C TRP A 121 1.85 19.52 11.18
N ALA A 122 2.93 19.04 11.79
CA ALA A 122 3.15 17.61 12.04
C ALA A 122 2.01 17.01 12.90
N THR A 123 1.54 17.74 13.92
CA THR A 123 0.40 17.34 14.75
C THR A 123 -0.89 17.25 13.93
N SER A 124 -1.11 18.17 12.98
CA SER A 124 -2.27 18.09 12.08
C SER A 124 -2.23 16.84 11.20
N VAL A 125 -1.08 16.54 10.60
CA VAL A 125 -0.88 15.33 9.79
C VAL A 125 -1.10 14.06 10.61
N LEU A 126 -0.52 13.97 11.80
CA LEU A 126 -0.69 12.82 12.69
C LEU A 126 -2.13 12.68 13.18
N ARG A 127 -2.81 13.78 13.46
CA ARG A 127 -4.23 13.78 13.85
C ARG A 127 -5.11 13.25 12.73
N ASP A 128 -4.91 13.74 11.50
CA ASP A 128 -5.66 13.28 10.34
C ASP A 128 -5.43 11.77 10.12
N PHE A 129 -4.19 11.30 10.23
CA PHE A 129 -3.87 9.88 10.15
C PHE A 129 -4.53 9.08 11.28
N ALA A 130 -4.45 9.53 12.53
CA ALA A 130 -5.01 8.83 13.68
C ALA A 130 -6.56 8.71 13.62
N ILE A 131 -7.23 9.73 13.08
CA ILE A 131 -8.69 9.76 12.97
C ILE A 131 -9.18 9.00 11.73
N ARG A 132 -8.52 9.20 10.59
CA ARG A 132 -9.00 8.72 9.28
C ARG A 132 -8.31 7.43 8.83
N GLY A 133 -7.14 7.09 9.40
CA GLY A 133 -6.29 5.98 8.98
C GLY A 133 -5.47 6.26 7.72
N TYR A 134 -5.55 7.47 7.16
CA TYR A 134 -4.78 7.89 5.98
C TYR A 134 -4.59 9.40 5.93
N VAL A 135 -3.56 9.85 5.19
CA VAL A 135 -3.33 11.25 4.83
C VAL A 135 -3.17 11.33 3.31
N ILE A 136 -3.91 12.22 2.66
CA ILE A 136 -3.85 12.44 1.21
C ILE A 136 -3.46 13.89 0.96
N ASP A 137 -2.34 14.09 0.28
CA ASP A 137 -1.91 15.38 -0.25
C ASP A 137 -2.61 15.64 -1.60
N ARG A 138 -3.76 16.32 -1.55
CA ARG A 138 -4.58 16.61 -2.75
C ARG A 138 -3.85 17.47 -3.77
N GLN A 139 -3.13 18.49 -3.31
CA GLN A 139 -2.42 19.41 -4.23
C GLN A 139 -1.33 18.66 -5.01
N ARG A 140 -0.64 17.77 -4.35
CA ARG A 140 0.37 16.91 -4.97
C ARG A 140 -0.24 15.99 -6.01
N MET A 141 -1.43 15.45 -5.75
CA MET A 141 -2.16 14.58 -6.68
C MET A 141 -2.70 15.33 -7.88
N GLU A 142 -3.24 16.54 -7.68
CA GLU A 142 -3.81 17.37 -8.75
C GLU A 142 -2.73 17.92 -9.70
N ASN A 143 -1.56 18.26 -9.17
CA ASN A 143 -0.52 18.94 -9.94
C ASN A 143 0.46 17.97 -10.66
N GLY A 144 0.36 16.67 -10.43
CA GLY A 144 1.16 15.64 -11.12
C GLY A 144 2.68 15.77 -11.00
N THR A 145 3.16 16.66 -10.12
CA THR A 145 4.55 17.10 -10.07
C THR A 145 5.30 16.38 -8.98
N PHE A 146 5.42 15.09 -8.95
CA PHE A 146 6.30 14.57 -7.94
C PHE A 146 6.54 13.13 -7.89
N LEU A 147 7.62 12.68 -7.49
CA LEU A 147 7.99 11.39 -6.99
C LEU A 147 7.85 10.26 -8.01
N GLY A 148 8.71 10.15 -8.96
CA GLY A 148 8.86 9.00 -9.84
C GLY A 148 7.53 8.53 -10.52
N GLU A 149 7.59 8.09 -11.71
CA GLU A 149 6.43 7.57 -12.46
C GLU A 149 5.68 6.47 -11.67
N ASP A 150 6.39 5.73 -10.81
CA ASP A 150 5.84 4.61 -10.02
C ASP A 150 4.98 5.01 -8.81
N PHE A 151 5.04 6.26 -8.32
CA PHE A 151 4.30 6.65 -7.12
C PHE A 151 2.79 6.70 -7.36
N PHE A 152 2.38 7.26 -8.50
CA PHE A 152 0.97 7.37 -8.86
C PHE A 152 0.37 6.00 -9.12
N GLU A 153 1.11 5.12 -9.80
CA GLU A 153 0.70 3.73 -10.03
C GLU A 153 0.56 2.97 -8.71
N ARG A 154 1.54 3.05 -7.81
CA ARG A 154 1.48 2.42 -6.47
C ARG A 154 0.27 2.90 -5.67
N LEU A 155 0.00 4.21 -5.67
CA LEU A 155 -1.16 4.76 -4.97
C LEU A 155 -2.49 4.27 -5.56
N LEU A 156 -2.59 4.20 -6.90
CA LEU A 156 -3.76 3.64 -7.56
C LEU A 156 -3.95 2.16 -7.19
N ASP A 157 -2.88 1.40 -7.09
CA ASP A 157 -2.93 0.00 -6.69
C ASP A 157 -3.35 -0.15 -5.22
N GLU A 158 -2.84 0.65 -4.30
CA GLU A 158 -3.31 0.68 -2.90
C GLU A 158 -4.79 1.03 -2.80
N ILE A 159 -5.27 2.04 -3.54
CA ILE A 159 -6.70 2.39 -3.60
C ILE A 159 -7.53 1.23 -4.15
N ARG A 160 -7.03 0.53 -5.16
CA ARG A 160 -7.68 -0.67 -5.73
C ARG A 160 -7.74 -1.80 -4.71
N GLU A 161 -6.63 -2.10 -4.02
CA GLU A 161 -6.61 -3.12 -2.95
C GLU A 161 -7.59 -2.82 -1.82
N ILE A 162 -7.71 -1.56 -1.39
CA ILE A 162 -8.70 -1.13 -0.39
C ILE A 162 -10.14 -1.36 -0.89
N ARG A 163 -10.42 -1.07 -2.16
CA ARG A 163 -11.72 -1.33 -2.78
C ARG A 163 -12.00 -2.82 -2.94
N LEU A 164 -10.96 -3.62 -3.16
CA LEU A 164 -11.01 -5.07 -3.36
C LEU A 164 -11.12 -5.88 -2.07
N SER A 165 -11.04 -5.27 -0.90
CA SER A 165 -11.34 -6.02 0.32
C SER A 165 -12.74 -6.64 0.17
N GLU A 166 -12.77 -7.96 0.13
CA GLU A 166 -13.89 -8.80 -0.31
C GLU A 166 -15.24 -8.37 0.28
N ARG A 167 -15.25 -8.03 1.57
CA ARG A 167 -16.44 -7.59 2.28
C ARG A 167 -16.97 -6.24 1.77
N ARG A 168 -16.10 -5.28 1.43
CA ARG A 168 -16.50 -3.95 0.94
C ARG A 168 -16.92 -4.00 -0.53
N PHE A 169 -16.29 -4.86 -1.31
CA PHE A 169 -16.69 -5.09 -2.70
C PHE A 169 -18.12 -5.60 -2.78
N TYR A 170 -18.43 -6.70 -2.08
CA TYR A 170 -19.79 -7.24 -2.07
C TYR A 170 -20.80 -6.27 -1.47
N GLN A 171 -20.42 -5.47 -0.48
CA GLN A 171 -21.26 -4.40 0.03
C GLN A 171 -21.58 -3.36 -1.05
N LYS A 172 -20.57 -2.88 -1.78
CA LYS A 172 -20.76 -1.90 -2.86
C LYS A 172 -21.61 -2.45 -4.00
N VAL A 173 -21.36 -3.67 -4.42
CA VAL A 173 -22.20 -4.36 -5.41
C VAL A 173 -23.64 -4.48 -4.88
N THR A 174 -23.81 -4.90 -3.64
CA THR A 174 -25.13 -4.99 -3.00
C THR A 174 -25.81 -3.62 -2.89
N ASP A 175 -25.07 -2.57 -2.51
CA ASP A 175 -25.60 -1.20 -2.41
C ASP A 175 -26.10 -0.69 -3.77
N ILE A 176 -25.37 -0.96 -4.85
CA ILE A 176 -25.77 -0.58 -6.21
C ILE A 176 -27.02 -1.35 -6.63
N TYR A 177 -27.04 -2.67 -6.43
CA TYR A 177 -28.18 -3.48 -6.78
C TYR A 177 -29.40 -3.24 -5.87
N ALA A 178 -29.18 -2.80 -4.63
CA ALA A 178 -30.25 -2.35 -3.76
C ALA A 178 -30.99 -1.10 -4.29
N THR A 179 -30.40 -0.39 -5.26
CA THR A 179 -31.10 0.69 -5.99
C THR A 179 -32.03 0.19 -7.08
N SER A 180 -32.05 -1.12 -7.38
CA SER A 180 -32.95 -1.71 -8.37
C SER A 180 -34.39 -1.64 -7.89
N ILE A 181 -35.30 -1.34 -8.81
CA ILE A 181 -36.74 -1.18 -8.51
C ILE A 181 -37.41 -2.47 -8.07
N ASP A 182 -36.86 -3.62 -8.43
CA ASP A 182 -37.32 -4.97 -8.11
C ASP A 182 -36.44 -5.69 -7.06
N TYR A 183 -35.58 -4.97 -6.36
CA TYR A 183 -34.67 -5.55 -5.36
C TYR A 183 -35.42 -6.06 -4.13
N ASN A 184 -35.20 -7.33 -3.79
CA ASN A 184 -35.66 -7.94 -2.56
C ASN A 184 -34.52 -8.77 -1.94
N LYS A 185 -33.94 -8.31 -0.83
CA LYS A 185 -32.79 -8.92 -0.16
C LYS A 185 -32.98 -10.40 0.22
N ASP A 186 -34.23 -10.80 0.51
CA ASP A 186 -34.54 -12.13 0.99
C ASP A 186 -34.93 -13.10 -0.15
N ALA A 187 -35.14 -12.58 -1.36
CA ALA A 187 -35.57 -13.40 -2.49
C ALA A 187 -34.44 -14.36 -2.93
N PRO A 188 -34.77 -15.64 -3.20
CA PRO A 188 -33.81 -16.59 -3.77
C PRO A 188 -33.21 -16.13 -5.11
N THR A 189 -33.97 -15.36 -5.89
CA THR A 189 -33.55 -14.76 -7.15
C THR A 189 -32.40 -13.79 -6.97
N THR A 190 -32.46 -12.96 -5.92
CA THR A 190 -31.39 -11.99 -5.59
C THR A 190 -30.10 -12.70 -5.21
N LYS A 191 -30.17 -13.76 -4.39
CA LYS A 191 -28.98 -14.56 -4.02
C LYS A 191 -28.36 -15.24 -5.24
N ARG A 192 -29.18 -15.79 -6.14
CA ARG A 192 -28.73 -16.41 -7.38
C ARG A 192 -28.07 -15.37 -8.30
N PHE A 193 -28.64 -14.20 -8.39
CA PHE A 193 -28.12 -13.10 -9.20
C PHE A 193 -26.70 -12.71 -8.74
N PHE A 194 -26.47 -12.50 -7.43
CA PHE A 194 -25.12 -12.19 -6.94
C PHE A 194 -24.11 -13.29 -7.22
N ALA A 195 -24.51 -14.56 -7.08
CA ALA A 195 -23.63 -15.68 -7.44
C ALA A 195 -23.30 -15.69 -8.95
N THR A 196 -24.26 -15.37 -9.81
CA THR A 196 -24.08 -15.27 -11.25
C THR A 196 -23.11 -14.13 -11.59
N VAL A 197 -23.30 -12.94 -11.04
CA VAL A 197 -22.40 -11.79 -11.25
C VAL A 197 -20.97 -12.12 -10.84
N GLN A 198 -20.80 -12.73 -9.67
CA GLN A 198 -19.49 -13.16 -9.19
C GLN A 198 -18.84 -14.15 -10.15
N ASN A 199 -19.57 -15.18 -10.56
CA ASN A 199 -19.05 -16.20 -11.48
C ASN A 199 -18.69 -15.61 -12.84
N LYS A 200 -19.48 -14.69 -13.40
CA LYS A 200 -19.20 -14.00 -14.67
C LYS A 200 -17.90 -13.19 -14.59
N LEU A 201 -17.69 -12.45 -13.48
CA LEU A 201 -16.47 -11.67 -13.28
C LEU A 201 -15.23 -12.57 -13.14
N HIS A 202 -15.33 -13.67 -12.38
CA HIS A 202 -14.25 -14.65 -12.30
C HIS A 202 -13.94 -15.27 -13.67
N TYR A 203 -14.97 -15.71 -14.36
CA TYR A 203 -14.83 -16.34 -15.67
C TYR A 203 -14.18 -15.41 -16.71
N ALA A 204 -14.55 -14.14 -16.69
CA ALA A 204 -13.97 -13.11 -17.54
C ALA A 204 -12.45 -12.90 -17.34
N VAL A 205 -11.93 -13.23 -16.15
CA VAL A 205 -10.51 -13.06 -15.81
C VAL A 205 -9.69 -14.29 -16.17
N HIS A 206 -10.17 -15.50 -15.84
CA HIS A 206 -9.34 -16.71 -15.94
C HIS A 206 -10.07 -17.92 -16.57
N GLY A 207 -11.26 -17.73 -17.15
CA GLY A 207 -11.99 -18.78 -17.87
C GLY A 207 -12.61 -19.86 -16.99
N HIS A 208 -12.76 -19.63 -15.67
CA HIS A 208 -13.34 -20.59 -14.73
C HIS A 208 -14.32 -19.88 -13.78
N THR A 209 -15.34 -20.57 -13.32
CA THR A 209 -16.10 -20.13 -12.16
C THR A 209 -15.28 -20.29 -10.88
N ALA A 210 -15.69 -19.66 -9.79
CA ALA A 210 -15.01 -19.81 -8.51
C ALA A 210 -14.92 -21.27 -8.03
N ALA A 211 -15.94 -22.08 -8.31
CA ALA A 211 -15.96 -23.49 -7.98
C ALA A 211 -14.97 -24.31 -8.83
N GLU A 212 -14.92 -24.06 -10.12
CA GLU A 212 -13.97 -24.69 -11.05
C GLU A 212 -12.54 -24.32 -10.72
N LEU A 213 -12.28 -23.06 -10.36
CA LEU A 213 -10.96 -22.59 -9.91
C LEU A 213 -10.47 -23.35 -8.68
N ILE A 214 -11.32 -23.44 -7.63
CA ILE A 214 -10.99 -24.21 -6.43
C ILE A 214 -10.67 -25.66 -6.81
N THR A 215 -11.50 -26.32 -7.59
CA THR A 215 -11.30 -27.72 -7.95
C THR A 215 -10.03 -27.94 -8.77
N SER A 216 -9.65 -27.00 -9.62
CA SER A 216 -8.45 -27.11 -10.45
C SER A 216 -7.15 -26.87 -9.68
N ARG A 217 -7.18 -25.97 -8.67
CA ARG A 217 -5.98 -25.50 -7.97
C ARG A 217 -5.78 -26.08 -6.57
N ALA A 218 -6.84 -26.50 -5.89
CA ALA A 218 -6.76 -27.09 -4.54
C ALA A 218 -6.12 -28.48 -4.59
N ARG A 219 -4.84 -28.59 -4.26
CA ARG A 219 -4.05 -29.84 -4.31
C ARG A 219 -3.11 -29.92 -3.12
N ALA A 220 -3.21 -30.99 -2.36
CA ALA A 220 -2.39 -31.21 -1.17
C ALA A 220 -0.87 -31.34 -1.45
N ASP A 221 -0.50 -31.69 -2.69
CA ASP A 221 0.89 -31.83 -3.14
C ASP A 221 1.55 -30.51 -3.58
N GLN A 222 0.77 -29.42 -3.69
CA GLN A 222 1.28 -28.11 -4.06
C GLN A 222 1.70 -27.29 -2.83
N PRO A 223 2.67 -26.37 -2.98
CA PRO A 223 2.98 -25.40 -1.94
C PRO A 223 1.71 -24.66 -1.49
N HIS A 224 1.52 -24.56 -0.17
CA HIS A 224 0.33 -23.94 0.42
C HIS A 224 -1.00 -24.51 -0.12
N MET A 225 -1.00 -25.77 -0.56
CA MET A 225 -2.18 -26.41 -1.16
C MET A 225 -2.71 -25.69 -2.40
N GLY A 226 -1.86 -24.94 -3.11
CA GLY A 226 -2.22 -24.10 -4.25
C GLY A 226 -2.84 -22.74 -3.89
N LEU A 227 -2.97 -22.39 -2.61
CA LEU A 227 -3.41 -21.06 -2.18
C LEU A 227 -2.27 -20.04 -2.37
N THR A 228 -2.63 -18.85 -2.80
CA THR A 228 -1.75 -17.69 -2.91
C THR A 228 -1.92 -16.74 -1.72
N SER A 229 -3.08 -16.83 -1.03
CA SER A 229 -3.43 -16.01 0.14
C SER A 229 -4.32 -16.82 1.09
N TRP A 230 -4.24 -16.54 2.40
CA TRP A 230 -5.11 -17.10 3.47
C TRP A 230 -5.11 -16.16 4.67
N ALA A 231 -6.00 -16.38 5.64
CA ALA A 231 -6.24 -15.45 6.75
C ALA A 231 -4.97 -15.10 7.54
N ASN A 232 -4.04 -16.05 7.70
CA ASN A 232 -2.80 -15.86 8.45
C ASN A 232 -1.55 -15.86 7.54
N SER A 233 -1.70 -15.53 6.25
CA SER A 233 -0.61 -15.42 5.28
C SER A 233 0.37 -14.28 5.67
N PRO A 234 1.70 -14.41 5.38
CA PRO A 234 2.33 -15.55 4.70
C PRO A 234 2.77 -16.68 5.65
N ASP A 235 2.99 -16.41 6.93
CA ASP A 235 3.71 -17.32 7.83
C ASP A 235 2.79 -18.23 8.69
N GLY A 236 1.51 -17.87 8.79
CA GLY A 236 0.56 -18.60 9.62
C GLY A 236 -0.06 -19.80 8.92
N LYS A 237 -0.69 -20.70 9.71
CA LYS A 237 -1.33 -21.90 9.18
C LYS A 237 -2.53 -21.57 8.29
N ILE A 238 -2.68 -22.35 7.23
CA ILE A 238 -3.90 -22.40 6.42
C ILE A 238 -4.98 -23.09 7.26
N LEU A 239 -6.16 -22.48 7.31
CA LEU A 239 -7.31 -22.98 8.06
C LEU A 239 -8.35 -23.58 7.12
N ARG A 240 -9.22 -24.42 7.68
CA ARG A 240 -10.31 -25.07 6.96
C ARG A 240 -11.23 -24.09 6.23
N GLY A 241 -11.42 -22.87 6.77
CA GLY A 241 -12.22 -21.82 6.14
C GLY A 241 -11.55 -21.17 4.93
N ASP A 242 -10.22 -21.21 4.85
CA ASP A 242 -9.48 -20.55 3.77
C ASP A 242 -9.61 -21.30 2.44
N VAL A 243 -9.68 -22.64 2.50
CA VAL A 243 -9.61 -23.51 1.31
C VAL A 243 -10.89 -23.53 0.47
N THR A 244 -12.00 -23.02 1.00
CA THR A 244 -13.29 -22.94 0.31
C THR A 244 -13.53 -21.56 -0.35
N ILE A 245 -12.55 -20.67 -0.30
CA ILE A 245 -12.62 -19.31 -0.85
C ILE A 245 -11.85 -19.25 -2.17
N GLY A 246 -12.56 -19.11 -3.29
CA GLY A 246 -11.96 -19.10 -4.64
C GLY A 246 -10.90 -18.02 -4.83
N LYS A 247 -11.10 -16.83 -4.26
CA LYS A 247 -10.15 -15.73 -4.29
C LYS A 247 -8.75 -16.10 -3.77
N ASN A 248 -8.68 -16.98 -2.79
CA ASN A 248 -7.43 -17.40 -2.18
C ASN A 248 -6.53 -18.21 -3.12
N TYR A 249 -7.05 -18.64 -4.27
CA TYR A 249 -6.33 -19.36 -5.30
C TYR A 249 -5.95 -18.49 -6.51
N LEU A 250 -6.34 -17.21 -6.53
CA LEU A 250 -5.98 -16.30 -7.63
C LEU A 250 -4.50 -15.93 -7.56
N THR A 251 -3.85 -15.87 -8.70
CA THR A 251 -2.52 -15.26 -8.80
C THR A 251 -2.62 -13.75 -8.56
N ARG A 252 -1.51 -13.10 -8.31
CA ARG A 252 -1.47 -11.64 -8.15
C ARG A 252 -2.00 -10.92 -9.39
N GLU A 253 -1.62 -11.39 -10.57
CA GLU A 253 -2.06 -10.84 -11.84
C GLU A 253 -3.56 -11.00 -12.05
N GLU A 254 -4.12 -12.20 -11.76
CA GLU A 254 -5.56 -12.44 -11.83
C GLU A 254 -6.35 -11.61 -10.82
N LEU A 255 -5.79 -11.41 -9.63
CA LEU A 255 -6.40 -10.57 -8.59
C LEU A 255 -6.44 -9.10 -9.01
N ASP A 256 -5.34 -8.60 -9.59
CA ASP A 256 -5.25 -7.23 -10.12
C ASP A 256 -6.23 -7.03 -11.28
N ASP A 257 -6.30 -7.98 -12.21
CA ASP A 257 -7.20 -7.89 -13.35
C ASP A 257 -8.67 -7.93 -12.90
N LEU A 258 -9.03 -8.85 -12.01
CA LEU A 258 -10.35 -8.89 -11.38
C LEU A 258 -10.69 -7.54 -10.71
N GLY A 259 -9.73 -6.97 -10.04
CA GLY A 259 -9.88 -5.70 -9.38
C GLY A 259 -10.15 -4.54 -10.32
N ARG A 260 -9.43 -4.47 -11.43
CA ARG A 260 -9.62 -3.45 -12.47
C ARG A 260 -11.00 -3.58 -13.10
N LEU A 261 -11.38 -4.80 -13.49
CA LEU A 261 -12.66 -5.11 -14.09
C LEU A 261 -13.84 -4.72 -13.18
N VAL A 262 -13.76 -5.10 -11.94
CA VAL A 262 -14.75 -4.79 -10.90
C VAL A 262 -14.89 -3.29 -10.66
N ASN A 263 -13.78 -2.57 -10.50
CA ASN A 263 -13.81 -1.13 -10.28
C ASN A 263 -14.43 -0.39 -11.47
N ALA A 264 -14.08 -0.77 -12.70
CA ALA A 264 -14.63 -0.16 -13.90
C ALA A 264 -16.16 -0.37 -13.98
N PHE A 265 -16.65 -1.58 -13.66
CA PHE A 265 -18.09 -1.84 -13.62
C PHE A 265 -18.80 -1.07 -12.51
N LEU A 266 -18.19 -0.96 -11.31
CA LEU A 266 -18.74 -0.17 -10.21
C LEU A 266 -18.83 1.32 -10.53
N ASP A 267 -17.81 1.89 -11.19
CA ASP A 267 -17.81 3.30 -11.61
C ASP A 267 -18.92 3.56 -12.66
N LEU A 268 -19.13 2.62 -13.58
CA LEU A 268 -20.27 2.67 -14.53
C LEU A 268 -21.61 2.65 -13.79
N ALA A 269 -21.76 1.76 -12.82
CA ALA A 269 -22.98 1.60 -12.05
C ALA A 269 -23.27 2.82 -11.17
N GLU A 270 -22.27 3.38 -10.50
CA GLU A 270 -22.39 4.60 -9.71
C GLU A 270 -22.78 5.80 -10.57
N SER A 271 -22.20 5.93 -11.77
CA SER A 271 -22.57 6.97 -12.74
C SER A 271 -24.07 6.90 -13.13
N ARG A 272 -24.62 5.68 -13.29
CA ARG A 272 -26.05 5.49 -13.58
C ARG A 272 -26.94 5.84 -12.39
N ALA A 273 -26.54 5.40 -11.19
CA ALA A 273 -27.26 5.71 -9.96
C ALA A 273 -27.34 7.23 -9.72
N ARG A 274 -26.25 7.96 -9.92
CA ARG A 274 -26.22 9.43 -9.83
C ARG A 274 -27.14 10.12 -10.84
N ARG A 275 -27.31 9.53 -12.00
CA ARG A 275 -28.23 10.03 -13.05
C ARG A 275 -29.67 9.61 -12.82
N GLN A 276 -29.97 8.90 -11.74
CA GLN A 276 -31.30 8.42 -11.35
C GLN A 276 -32.00 7.60 -12.46
N ILE A 277 -31.22 6.81 -13.18
CA ILE A 277 -31.76 5.93 -14.24
C ILE A 277 -32.35 4.71 -13.55
N PRO A 278 -33.65 4.46 -13.63
CA PRO A 278 -34.26 3.27 -13.02
C PRO A 278 -33.69 2.01 -13.67
N MET A 279 -33.31 1.04 -12.86
CA MET A 279 -32.74 -0.24 -13.30
C MET A 279 -33.41 -1.39 -12.56
N THR A 280 -33.71 -2.46 -13.29
CA THR A 280 -34.07 -3.76 -12.70
C THR A 280 -32.83 -4.60 -12.45
N MET A 281 -32.96 -5.70 -11.72
CA MET A 281 -31.88 -6.69 -11.57
C MET A 281 -31.46 -7.28 -12.92
N GLU A 282 -32.40 -7.52 -13.81
CA GLU A 282 -32.16 -8.00 -15.19
C GLU A 282 -31.39 -6.98 -16.03
N ASP A 283 -31.74 -5.69 -15.91
CA ASP A 283 -30.99 -4.63 -16.59
C ASP A 283 -29.51 -4.60 -16.17
N TRP A 284 -29.24 -4.83 -14.89
CA TRP A 284 -27.87 -4.90 -14.40
C TRP A 284 -27.12 -6.11 -14.94
N ALA A 285 -27.76 -7.29 -15.04
CA ALA A 285 -27.14 -8.47 -15.65
C ALA A 285 -26.77 -8.22 -17.11
N THR A 286 -27.73 -7.68 -17.88
CA THR A 286 -27.51 -7.31 -19.29
C THR A 286 -26.39 -6.27 -19.45
N ARG A 287 -26.28 -5.32 -18.52
CA ARG A 287 -25.21 -4.32 -18.54
C ARG A 287 -23.85 -4.89 -18.21
N LEU A 288 -23.77 -5.84 -17.30
CA LEU A 288 -22.53 -6.54 -17.03
C LEU A 288 -22.05 -7.30 -18.27
N ASP A 289 -22.95 -8.03 -18.94
CA ASP A 289 -22.59 -8.74 -20.17
C ASP A 289 -22.11 -7.80 -21.26
N ALA A 290 -22.81 -6.70 -21.50
CA ALA A 290 -22.40 -5.69 -22.47
C ALA A 290 -21.07 -4.99 -22.09
N PHE A 291 -20.77 -4.85 -20.81
CA PHE A 291 -19.51 -4.32 -20.33
C PHE A 291 -18.35 -5.30 -20.56
N LEU A 292 -18.57 -6.59 -20.28
CA LEU A 292 -17.58 -7.63 -20.52
C LEU A 292 -17.28 -7.81 -22.01
N ASP A 293 -18.33 -7.76 -22.85
CA ASP A 293 -18.20 -7.81 -24.32
C ASP A 293 -17.40 -6.60 -24.86
N LEU A 294 -17.64 -5.41 -24.32
CA LEU A 294 -16.88 -4.20 -24.68
C LEU A 294 -15.38 -4.29 -24.34
N ASP A 295 -15.02 -5.04 -23.30
CA ASP A 295 -13.64 -5.30 -22.87
C ASP A 295 -13.05 -6.58 -23.52
N ASP A 296 -13.70 -7.10 -24.57
CA ASP A 296 -13.30 -8.33 -25.29
C ASP A 296 -13.14 -9.55 -24.37
N ARG A 297 -13.92 -9.63 -23.28
CA ARG A 297 -13.87 -10.73 -22.31
C ARG A 297 -14.83 -11.84 -22.65
N GLN A 298 -14.44 -13.06 -22.28
CA GLN A 298 -15.34 -14.21 -22.37
C GLN A 298 -16.49 -14.08 -21.37
N ILE A 299 -17.71 -14.28 -21.83
CA ILE A 299 -18.92 -14.23 -21.00
C ILE A 299 -19.31 -15.67 -20.63
N LEU A 300 -19.63 -15.89 -19.37
CA LEU A 300 -20.17 -17.16 -18.88
C LEU A 300 -21.66 -17.24 -19.25
N ASP A 301 -22.02 -18.18 -20.10
CA ASP A 301 -23.40 -18.37 -20.59
C ASP A 301 -24.26 -19.23 -19.65
N ASP A 302 -23.62 -20.05 -18.79
CA ASP A 302 -24.29 -20.98 -17.86
C ASP A 302 -23.87 -20.81 -16.41
N ALA A 303 -24.16 -21.78 -15.56
CA ALA A 303 -23.81 -21.75 -14.13
C ALA A 303 -22.41 -22.33 -13.83
N GLY A 304 -21.67 -22.74 -14.88
CA GLY A 304 -20.45 -23.55 -14.74
C GLY A 304 -20.72 -25.04 -14.55
N HIS A 305 -19.68 -25.85 -14.71
CA HIS A 305 -19.80 -27.31 -14.69
C HIS A 305 -19.66 -27.94 -13.29
N ILE A 306 -19.13 -27.19 -12.33
CA ILE A 306 -18.86 -27.63 -10.97
C ILE A 306 -19.70 -26.80 -9.97
N SER A 307 -20.49 -27.51 -9.15
CA SER A 307 -21.21 -26.84 -8.07
C SER A 307 -20.27 -26.43 -6.92
N LYS A 308 -20.70 -25.41 -6.16
CA LYS A 308 -19.95 -25.00 -4.97
C LYS A 308 -19.78 -26.15 -3.95
N ALA A 309 -20.81 -26.98 -3.78
CA ALA A 309 -20.74 -28.12 -2.86
C ALA A 309 -19.65 -29.13 -3.25
N GLN A 310 -19.53 -29.43 -4.55
CA GLN A 310 -18.50 -30.34 -5.07
C GLN A 310 -17.09 -29.71 -4.91
N ALA A 311 -16.95 -28.43 -5.18
CA ALA A 311 -15.69 -27.71 -4.99
C ALA A 311 -15.25 -27.66 -3.51
N ASP A 312 -16.19 -27.37 -2.61
CA ASP A 312 -15.93 -27.36 -1.16
C ASP A 312 -15.55 -28.75 -0.64
N GLU A 313 -16.24 -29.81 -1.07
CA GLU A 313 -15.90 -31.20 -0.73
C GLU A 313 -14.49 -31.57 -1.21
N HIS A 314 -14.16 -31.25 -2.45
CA HIS A 314 -12.83 -31.47 -3.02
C HIS A 314 -11.76 -30.72 -2.21
N ALA A 315 -11.92 -29.42 -1.98
CA ALA A 315 -10.96 -28.59 -1.25
C ALA A 315 -10.74 -29.07 0.19
N LEU A 316 -11.82 -29.48 0.87
CA LEU A 316 -11.74 -30.04 2.23
C LEU A 316 -11.05 -31.39 2.25
N SER A 317 -11.27 -32.25 1.26
CA SER A 317 -10.55 -33.54 1.12
C SER A 317 -9.05 -33.32 0.94
N GLU A 318 -8.66 -32.39 0.07
CA GLU A 318 -7.26 -32.02 -0.13
C GLU A 318 -6.64 -31.37 1.12
N PHE A 319 -7.40 -30.54 1.83
CA PHE A 319 -6.96 -29.94 3.09
C PHE A 319 -6.65 -30.97 4.18
N GLU A 320 -7.46 -32.01 4.34
CA GLU A 320 -7.19 -33.05 5.35
C GLU A 320 -5.88 -33.77 5.07
N LYS A 321 -5.49 -33.93 3.80
CA LYS A 321 -4.18 -34.50 3.41
C LYS A 321 -3.05 -33.50 3.68
N PHE A 322 -3.25 -32.23 3.27
CA PHE A 322 -2.28 -31.17 3.43
C PHE A 322 -2.01 -30.82 4.91
N ARG A 323 -3.04 -30.85 5.75
CA ARG A 323 -2.92 -30.55 7.18
C ARG A 323 -1.87 -31.42 7.87
N ILE A 324 -1.75 -32.70 7.51
CA ILE A 324 -0.75 -33.59 8.08
C ILE A 324 0.67 -33.10 7.74
N ILE A 325 0.87 -32.62 6.53
CA ILE A 325 2.15 -32.06 6.06
C ILE A 325 2.43 -30.71 6.76
N GLN A 326 1.42 -29.85 6.81
CA GLN A 326 1.50 -28.55 7.46
C GLN A 326 1.85 -28.68 8.95
N ASP A 327 1.17 -29.57 9.69
CA ASP A 327 1.39 -29.77 11.13
C ASP A 327 2.78 -30.32 11.45
N ARG A 328 3.38 -31.09 10.54
CA ARG A 328 4.77 -31.53 10.67
C ARG A 328 5.80 -30.44 10.48
N ASN A 329 5.53 -29.50 9.56
CA ASN A 329 6.49 -28.52 9.11
C ASN A 329 6.31 -27.15 9.82
N TYR A 330 5.23 -27.00 10.57
CA TYR A 330 4.91 -25.74 11.22
C TYR A 330 5.79 -25.49 12.44
N VAL A 331 6.54 -24.41 12.40
CA VAL A 331 7.33 -23.90 13.53
C VAL A 331 6.56 -22.74 14.14
N SER A 332 6.16 -22.86 15.40
CA SER A 332 5.44 -21.78 16.10
C SER A 332 6.34 -20.57 16.34
N ASP A 333 5.75 -19.39 16.59
CA ASP A 333 6.53 -18.20 16.97
C ASP A 333 7.31 -18.44 18.26
N PHE A 334 6.80 -19.25 19.17
CA PHE A 334 7.51 -19.66 20.38
C PHE A 334 8.77 -20.48 20.03
N ASP A 335 8.65 -21.47 19.14
CA ASP A 335 9.79 -22.29 18.71
C ASP A 335 10.85 -21.44 17.97
N ARG A 336 10.41 -20.46 17.18
CA ARG A 336 11.31 -19.51 16.49
C ARG A 336 12.07 -18.65 17.49
N LEU A 337 11.40 -18.12 18.51
CA LEU A 337 12.02 -17.34 19.57
C LEU A 337 13.01 -18.18 20.40
N GLU A 338 12.67 -19.42 20.70
CA GLU A 338 13.55 -20.37 21.40
C GLU A 338 14.80 -20.70 20.58
N GLN A 339 14.65 -20.93 19.26
CA GLN A 339 15.77 -21.13 18.34
C GLN A 339 16.65 -19.88 18.22
N GLN A 340 16.08 -18.68 18.18
CA GLN A 340 16.83 -17.42 18.16
C GLN A 340 17.57 -17.17 19.47
N ALA A 341 16.95 -17.46 20.61
CA ALA A 341 17.59 -17.35 21.92
C ALA A 341 18.73 -18.36 22.09
N ALA A 342 18.58 -19.58 21.56
CA ALA A 342 19.63 -20.59 21.57
C ALA A 342 20.82 -20.27 20.63
N GLN A 343 20.61 -19.47 19.59
CA GLN A 343 21.64 -19.01 18.64
C GLN A 343 22.39 -17.76 19.12
N GLN A 344 21.94 -17.10 20.21
CA GLN A 344 22.67 -16.01 20.88
C GLN A 344 23.31 -16.53 22.17
N PRO A 345 24.48 -17.17 22.15
CA PRO A 345 25.17 -17.58 23.35
C PRO A 345 25.72 -16.36 24.09
N GLY A 346 25.10 -16.05 25.24
CA GLY A 346 25.75 -15.40 26.37
C GLY A 346 26.51 -14.10 26.11
N ARG A 347 25.80 -12.97 26.13
CA ARG A 347 26.42 -11.64 26.37
C ARG A 347 26.49 -11.26 27.85
N ASP A 348 26.06 -12.12 28.75
CA ASP A 348 26.07 -11.86 30.20
C ASP A 348 26.99 -12.82 30.95
N ALA A 349 28.30 -12.70 30.74
CA ALA A 349 29.29 -13.26 31.63
C ALA A 349 30.64 -12.53 31.50
N LYS A 350 30.67 -11.23 31.83
CA LYS A 350 31.88 -10.50 32.22
C LYS A 350 31.51 -9.13 32.75
N GLN A 351 31.10 -9.07 33.99
CA GLN A 351 31.35 -7.94 34.92
C GLN A 351 31.15 -8.48 36.32
N GLU A 352 32.22 -9.02 36.90
CA GLU A 352 32.59 -8.94 38.27
C GLU A 352 33.96 -8.27 38.33
#